data_001b5c2b01afcd4de4743ecc05cfcca2
#
_entry.id   001b5c2b01afcd4de4743ecc05cfcca2
#
_cell.length_a   1.000
_cell.length_b   1.000
_cell.length_c   1.000
_cell.angle_alpha   90.00
_cell.angle_beta   90.00
_cell.angle_gamma   90.00
#
_symmetry.space_group_name_H-M   'P 1'
#
loop_
_entity.id
_entity.type
_entity.pdbx_description
1 polymer ?
#
loop_
_entity_poly.entity_id
_entity_poly.type
_entity_poly.pdbx_seq_one_letter_code
_entity_poly.pdbx_strand_id
1 'polypeptide(L)'
;MSEFVLLYRSAPDSIDENMEETEQGRERLGRWRAWMEGIRQKGQLKDRGVPLRRAGKVVRGRRAIVDGPFMETKEVVGGFSAIEAKDLAEAAAIAAECPIVEGGGSVEVRPIMRFTT
;
A
#
# COMPACT_ATOMS: atom_id res chain seq x y z
N MET A 1 -10.35 -14.81 -12.78
CA MET A 1 -9.46 -14.01 -11.92
C MET A 1 -10.19 -12.76 -11.48
N SER A 2 -10.02 -12.41 -10.23
CA SER A 2 -10.62 -11.20 -9.66
C SER A 2 -9.54 -10.18 -9.35
N GLU A 3 -9.94 -8.91 -9.25
CA GLU A 3 -9.03 -7.83 -8.95
C GLU A 3 -9.13 -7.43 -7.48
N PHE A 4 -8.00 -7.10 -6.89
CA PHE A 4 -7.90 -6.71 -5.49
C PHE A 4 -7.02 -5.48 -5.37
N VAL A 5 -7.39 -4.58 -4.45
CA VAL A 5 -6.50 -3.50 -4.07
C VAL A 5 -5.73 -3.91 -2.83
N LEU A 6 -4.45 -3.57 -2.82
CA LEU A 6 -3.59 -3.74 -1.66
C LEU A 6 -3.34 -2.35 -1.10
N LEU A 7 -3.77 -2.13 0.14
CA LEU A 7 -3.56 -0.88 0.84
C LEU A 7 -2.44 -1.09 1.86
N TYR A 8 -1.32 -0.40 1.67
CA TYR A 8 -0.16 -0.54 2.53
C TYR A 8 -0.33 0.38 3.73
N ARG A 9 -0.29 -0.18 4.93
CA ARG A 9 -0.58 0.53 6.16
C ARG A 9 0.57 0.42 7.15
N SER A 10 0.91 1.55 7.77
CA SER A 10 1.96 1.61 8.78
C SER A 10 1.68 2.78 9.71
N ALA A 11 2.41 2.85 10.82
CA ALA A 11 2.35 4.02 11.68
C ALA A 11 2.76 5.26 10.86
N PRO A 12 2.14 6.41 11.11
CA PRO A 12 2.48 7.62 10.35
C PRO A 12 3.97 7.94 10.34
N ASP A 13 4.65 7.74 11.47
CA ASP A 13 6.08 8.02 11.61
C ASP A 13 6.96 7.05 10.83
N SER A 14 6.40 5.94 10.37
CA SER A 14 7.14 4.94 9.59
C SER A 14 7.22 5.28 8.11
N ILE A 15 6.48 6.30 7.66
CA ILE A 15 6.54 6.74 6.26
C ILE A 15 7.85 7.47 6.05
N ASP A 16 8.73 6.86 5.24
CA ASP A 16 10.05 7.41 4.92
C ASP A 16 9.99 8.08 3.55
N GLU A 17 9.95 9.40 3.54
CA GLU A 17 9.90 10.17 2.29
C GLU A 17 11.26 10.31 1.63
N ASN A 18 12.31 9.85 2.29
CA ASN A 18 13.69 10.01 1.85
C ASN A 18 14.38 8.67 1.60
N MET A 19 13.62 7.66 1.19
CA MET A 19 14.15 6.30 0.98
C MET A 19 15.30 6.26 -0.01
N GLU A 20 15.25 7.10 -1.03
CA GLU A 20 16.29 7.12 -2.05
C GLU A 20 17.58 7.78 -1.57
N GLU A 21 17.53 8.50 -0.46
CA GLU A 21 18.67 9.29 0.04
C GLU A 21 19.54 8.56 1.06
N THR A 22 19.09 7.40 1.57
CA THR A 22 19.84 6.62 2.54
C THR A 22 20.10 5.20 2.04
N GLU A 23 21.16 4.57 2.53
CA GLU A 23 21.51 3.21 2.16
C GLU A 23 20.40 2.23 2.60
N GLN A 24 19.92 2.37 3.86
CA GLN A 24 18.84 1.52 4.37
C GLN A 24 17.54 1.73 3.59
N GLY A 25 17.24 2.98 3.22
CA GLY A 25 16.06 3.30 2.44
C GLY A 25 16.11 2.68 1.05
N ARG A 26 17.25 2.77 0.38
CA ARG A 26 17.45 2.17 -0.94
C ARG A 26 17.35 0.64 -0.87
N GLU A 27 17.86 0.03 0.20
CA GLU A 27 17.75 -1.40 0.41
C GLU A 27 16.29 -1.83 0.57
N ARG A 28 15.53 -1.12 1.38
CA ARG A 28 14.09 -1.40 1.55
C ARG A 28 13.34 -1.22 0.24
N LEU A 29 13.64 -0.16 -0.50
CA LEU A 29 13.03 0.10 -1.80
C LEU A 29 13.36 -1.03 -2.78
N GLY A 30 14.58 -1.56 -2.74
CA GLY A 30 14.98 -2.71 -3.55
C GLY A 30 14.15 -3.95 -3.25
N ARG A 31 13.86 -4.22 -1.97
CA ARG A 31 13.01 -5.35 -1.59
C ARG A 31 11.57 -5.17 -2.10
N TRP A 32 11.04 -3.95 -2.03
CA TRP A 32 9.72 -3.63 -2.58
C TRP A 32 9.68 -3.88 -4.09
N ARG A 33 10.70 -3.41 -4.80
CA ARG A 33 10.79 -3.58 -6.26
C ARG A 33 10.88 -5.05 -6.64
N ALA A 34 11.64 -5.83 -5.89
CA ALA A 34 11.76 -7.28 -6.13
C ALA A 34 10.44 -7.99 -5.92
N TRP A 35 9.70 -7.66 -4.86
CA TRP A 35 8.40 -8.24 -4.59
C TRP A 35 7.40 -7.90 -5.70
N MET A 36 7.32 -6.63 -6.09
CA MET A 36 6.47 -6.17 -7.20
C MET A 36 6.81 -6.87 -8.51
N GLU A 37 8.11 -7.00 -8.79
CA GLU A 37 8.56 -7.65 -10.02
C GLU A 37 8.14 -9.11 -10.05
N GLY A 38 8.17 -9.79 -8.91
CA GLY A 38 7.68 -11.16 -8.82
C GLY A 38 6.20 -11.28 -9.18
N ILE A 39 5.39 -10.33 -8.71
CA ILE A 39 3.95 -10.30 -9.04
C ILE A 39 3.77 -10.01 -10.54
N ARG A 40 4.54 -9.07 -11.08
CA ARG A 40 4.48 -8.70 -12.49
C ARG A 40 4.83 -9.90 -13.38
N GLN A 41 5.87 -10.65 -13.04
CA GLN A 41 6.31 -11.80 -13.83
C GLN A 41 5.26 -12.90 -13.91
N LYS A 42 4.41 -13.01 -12.89
CA LYS A 42 3.30 -13.97 -12.89
C LYS A 42 2.06 -13.43 -13.59
N GLY A 43 2.12 -12.22 -14.13
CA GLY A 43 1.00 -11.59 -14.83
C GLY A 43 -0.11 -11.12 -13.90
N GLN A 44 0.18 -10.98 -12.61
CA GLN A 44 -0.81 -10.65 -11.60
C GLN A 44 -0.81 -9.17 -11.18
N LEU A 45 0.14 -8.38 -11.64
CA LEU A 45 0.19 -6.95 -11.30
C LEU A 45 -0.66 -6.15 -12.29
N LYS A 46 -1.73 -5.53 -11.80
CA LYS A 46 -2.64 -4.72 -12.61
C LYS A 46 -2.24 -3.26 -12.60
N ASP A 47 -1.83 -2.76 -11.45
CA ASP A 47 -1.44 -1.38 -11.27
C ASP A 47 -0.41 -1.35 -10.15
N ARG A 48 0.76 -0.84 -10.45
CA ARG A 48 1.81 -0.69 -9.44
C ARG A 48 1.39 0.26 -8.32
N GLY A 49 0.49 1.22 -8.64
CA GLY A 49 0.05 2.23 -7.70
C GLY A 49 1.13 3.24 -7.40
N VAL A 50 0.96 3.94 -6.29
CA VAL A 50 1.92 4.97 -5.87
C VAL A 50 2.09 4.95 -4.36
N PRO A 51 3.28 5.29 -3.87
CA PRO A 51 3.46 5.61 -2.46
C PRO A 51 2.94 7.02 -2.17
N LEU A 52 2.58 7.28 -0.93
CA LEU A 52 2.01 8.56 -0.52
C LEU A 52 2.94 9.24 0.49
N ARG A 53 3.01 10.56 0.40
CA ARG A 53 3.68 11.37 1.41
C ARG A 53 2.88 11.37 2.69
N ARG A 54 3.52 11.78 3.78
CA ARG A 54 2.91 11.83 5.10
C ARG A 54 1.86 12.94 5.21
N ALA A 55 2.09 14.09 4.59
CA ALA A 55 1.20 15.24 4.66
C ALA A 55 -0.12 14.98 3.96
N GLY A 56 -1.20 15.48 4.52
CA GLY A 56 -2.51 15.36 3.92
C GLY A 56 -3.56 16.17 4.65
N LYS A 57 -4.79 16.06 4.19
CA LYS A 57 -5.96 16.68 4.80
C LYS A 57 -7.05 15.64 4.94
N VAL A 58 -7.85 15.78 5.97
CA VAL A 58 -9.05 14.96 6.16
C VAL A 58 -10.26 15.89 6.00
N VAL A 59 -11.14 15.54 5.08
CA VAL A 59 -12.34 16.33 4.78
C VAL A 59 -13.55 15.53 5.24
N ARG A 60 -14.29 16.07 6.22
CA ARG A 60 -15.51 15.43 6.73
C ARG A 60 -16.77 16.19 6.36
N GLY A 61 -16.60 17.39 5.80
CA GLY A 61 -17.66 18.26 5.35
C GLY A 61 -17.02 19.50 4.75
N ARG A 62 -17.83 20.36 4.17
CA ARG A 62 -17.29 21.55 3.47
C ARG A 62 -16.39 22.43 4.33
N ARG A 63 -16.67 22.49 5.64
CA ARG A 63 -15.93 23.33 6.59
C ARG A 63 -15.16 22.52 7.62
N ALA A 64 -15.20 21.19 7.51
CA ALA A 64 -14.51 20.30 8.43
C ALA A 64 -13.30 19.67 7.74
N ILE A 65 -12.34 20.53 7.41
CA ILE A 65 -11.09 20.12 6.75
C ILE A 65 -9.98 20.31 7.76
N VAL A 66 -9.31 19.23 8.11
CA VAL A 66 -8.23 19.25 9.10
C VAL A 66 -6.99 18.60 8.52
N ASP A 67 -5.84 18.90 9.12
CA ASP A 67 -4.60 18.23 8.71
C ASP A 67 -4.67 16.75 9.04
N GLY A 68 -4.13 15.93 8.18
CA GLY A 68 -4.07 14.49 8.37
C GLY A 68 -2.70 13.95 7.96
N PRO A 69 -2.44 12.69 8.27
CA PRO A 69 -3.26 11.81 9.09
C PRO A 69 -3.23 12.23 10.58
N PHE A 70 -4.27 11.83 11.33
CA PHE A 70 -4.32 12.12 12.75
C PHE A 70 -3.21 11.38 13.50
N MET A 71 -2.60 12.06 14.47
CA MET A 71 -1.52 11.48 15.29
C MET A 71 -1.97 10.28 16.12
N GLU A 72 -3.23 10.25 16.55
CA GLU A 72 -3.81 9.15 17.32
C GLU A 72 -4.13 7.93 16.48
N THR A 73 -4.05 8.03 15.15
CA THR A 73 -4.27 6.90 14.26
C THR A 73 -3.05 5.99 14.31
N LYS A 74 -3.25 4.72 14.66
CA LYS A 74 -2.15 3.75 14.77
C LYS A 74 -1.52 3.43 13.43
N GLU A 75 -2.35 3.31 12.38
CA GLU A 75 -1.89 3.03 11.03
C GLU A 75 -2.60 3.94 10.04
N VAL A 76 -1.87 4.34 9.02
CA VAL A 76 -2.41 5.12 7.91
C VAL A 76 -2.04 4.44 6.61
N VAL A 77 -2.80 4.71 5.56
CA VAL A 77 -2.49 4.22 4.23
C VAL A 77 -1.33 5.02 3.66
N GLY A 78 -0.22 4.35 3.38
CA GLY A 78 0.97 4.96 2.80
C GLY A 78 1.16 4.66 1.33
N GLY A 79 0.22 3.96 0.70
CA GLY A 79 0.28 3.65 -0.72
C GLY A 79 -0.69 2.55 -1.08
N PHE A 80 -0.77 2.26 -2.38
CA PHE A 80 -1.66 1.20 -2.86
C PHE A 80 -1.10 0.55 -4.13
N SER A 81 -1.58 -0.64 -4.42
CA SER A 81 -1.37 -1.34 -5.69
C SER A 81 -2.64 -2.14 -6.01
N ALA A 82 -2.76 -2.58 -7.24
CA ALA A 82 -3.85 -3.47 -7.64
C ALA A 82 -3.29 -4.74 -8.28
N ILE A 83 -3.84 -5.88 -7.90
CA ILE A 83 -3.40 -7.18 -8.40
C ILE A 83 -4.60 -8.00 -8.87
N GLU A 84 -4.31 -9.04 -9.65
CA GLU A 84 -5.27 -10.09 -9.98
C GLU A 84 -4.91 -11.35 -9.20
N ALA A 85 -5.93 -12.04 -8.70
CA ALA A 85 -5.76 -13.34 -8.05
C ALA A 85 -7.04 -14.14 -8.27
N LYS A 86 -6.96 -15.45 -8.06
CA LYS A 86 -8.15 -16.29 -8.26
C LYS A 86 -9.20 -16.05 -7.19
N ASP A 87 -8.78 -15.71 -5.97
CA ASP A 87 -9.68 -15.44 -4.85
C ASP A 87 -8.97 -14.60 -3.79
N LEU A 88 -9.72 -14.22 -2.76
CA LEU A 88 -9.21 -13.41 -1.67
C LEU A 88 -8.07 -14.10 -0.91
N ALA A 89 -8.15 -15.42 -0.76
CA ALA A 89 -7.10 -16.17 -0.05
C ALA A 89 -5.76 -16.09 -0.79
N GLU A 90 -5.77 -16.21 -2.11
CA GLU A 90 -4.56 -16.05 -2.91
C GLU A 90 -4.03 -14.64 -2.84
N ALA A 91 -4.92 -13.64 -2.94
CA ALA A 91 -4.52 -12.24 -2.83
C ALA A 91 -3.86 -11.94 -1.48
N ALA A 92 -4.41 -12.49 -0.40
CA ALA A 92 -3.85 -12.35 0.94
C ALA A 92 -2.47 -13.02 1.05
N ALA A 93 -2.31 -14.19 0.42
CA ALA A 93 -1.01 -14.89 0.41
C ALA A 93 0.06 -14.06 -0.32
N ILE A 94 -0.31 -13.43 -1.42
CA ILE A 94 0.59 -12.52 -2.14
C ILE A 94 0.98 -11.34 -1.24
N ALA A 95 -0.01 -10.74 -0.58
CA ALA A 95 0.22 -9.58 0.30
C ALA A 95 1.10 -9.92 1.50
N ALA A 96 1.02 -11.16 2.01
CA ALA A 96 1.79 -11.59 3.16
C ALA A 96 3.31 -11.54 2.91
N GLU A 97 3.73 -11.57 1.66
CA GLU A 97 5.16 -11.49 1.29
C GLU A 97 5.64 -10.04 1.11
N CYS A 98 4.76 -9.06 1.31
CA CYS A 98 5.13 -7.66 1.17
C CYS A 98 6.13 -7.25 2.26
N PRO A 99 7.21 -6.52 1.90
CA PRO A 99 8.20 -6.08 2.88
C PRO A 99 7.66 -5.27 4.05
N ILE A 100 6.51 -4.58 3.87
CA ILE A 100 5.93 -3.76 4.95
C ILE A 100 5.50 -4.61 6.15
N VAL A 101 5.12 -5.86 5.91
CA VAL A 101 4.69 -6.79 6.98
C VAL A 101 5.86 -7.10 7.91
N GLU A 102 7.05 -7.33 7.35
CA GLU A 102 8.26 -7.58 8.15
C GLU A 102 8.63 -6.35 8.99
N GLY A 103 8.35 -5.16 8.47
CA GLY A 103 8.65 -3.91 9.15
C GLY A 103 7.62 -3.48 10.20
N GLY A 104 6.63 -4.32 10.49
CA GLY A 104 5.62 -4.02 11.49
C GLY A 104 4.35 -3.35 10.95
N GLY A 105 4.30 -3.10 9.64
CA GLY A 105 3.09 -2.59 9.00
C GLY A 105 2.15 -3.71 8.60
N SER A 106 1.12 -3.37 7.85
CA SER A 106 0.12 -4.33 7.39
C SER A 106 -0.32 -4.01 5.97
N VAL A 107 -0.96 -4.97 5.35
CA VAL A 107 -1.57 -4.79 4.02
C VAL A 107 -3.04 -5.13 4.15
N GLU A 108 -3.89 -4.18 3.86
CA GLU A 108 -5.33 -4.43 3.78
C GLU A 108 -5.64 -4.85 2.36
N VAL A 109 -6.25 -6.03 2.20
CA VAL A 109 -6.55 -6.61 0.89
C VAL A 109 -8.05 -6.58 0.69
N ARG A 110 -8.50 -5.89 -0.36
CA ARG A 110 -9.94 -5.75 -0.60
C ARG A 110 -10.29 -6.02 -2.06
N PRO A 111 -11.34 -6.82 -2.31
CA PRO A 111 -11.82 -7.01 -3.68
C PRO A 111 -12.27 -5.67 -4.27
N ILE A 112 -11.95 -5.47 -5.54
CA ILE A 112 -12.37 -4.27 -6.26
C ILE A 112 -13.75 -4.51 -6.83
N MET A 113 -14.64 -3.56 -6.59
CA MET A 113 -15.99 -3.58 -7.13
C MET A 113 -15.99 -2.90 -8.50
N ARG A 114 -16.59 -3.55 -9.48
CA ARG A 114 -16.72 -2.98 -10.83
C ARG A 114 -18.19 -2.80 -11.16
N PHE A 115 -18.56 -1.61 -11.56
CA PHE A 115 -19.91 -1.30 -12.01
C PHE A 115 -19.93 -1.27 -13.54
N THR A 116 -21.06 -1.60 -14.11
CA THR A 116 -21.23 -1.65 -15.58
C THR A 116 -21.69 -0.32 -16.18
N THR A 117 -21.82 0.70 -15.37
CA THR A 117 -22.28 2.03 -15.84
C THR A 117 -21.12 2.91 -16.29
#